data_42e196d0a60a773f3527089fb69b12d2
#
_entry.id   42e196d0a60a773f3527089fb69b12d2
#
_cell.length_a   1.000
_cell.length_b   1.000
_cell.length_c   1.000
_cell.angle_alpha   90.00
_cell.angle_beta   90.00
_cell.angle_gamma   90.00
#
_symmetry.space_group_name_H-M   'P 1'
#
loop_
_entity.id
_entity.type
_entity.pdbx_description
1 polymer ?
#
loop_
_entity_poly.entity_id
_entity_poly.type
_entity_poly.pdbx_seq_one_letter_code
_entity_poly.pdbx_strand_id
1 'polypeptide(L)'
;MRMRRRNNLEPRMARCQQIMIPAPQEMAGRWRSLMPEARQVRVEVGCGKGKFTVETAQAEPDVLFIAIEKVREAMVLAMERAQEMGLKNVFFLDMDVAKLAACFAPGEVDLIYINFCDPWPRSKHAKRRLTFPSFLDQYAYALPLGGGIAFKTDNAPLFDWSLEQFAACGWQLKNVTHDLHKDGVIGVMTGYEEKFHALGTPICRCEACKTAETKVYTPQQEEA
;
A
#
# COMPACT_ATOMS: atom_id res chain seq x y z
N MET A 1 7.58 15.52 1.63
CA MET A 1 7.06 16.91 1.51
C MET A 1 5.98 17.12 2.54
N ARG A 2 6.11 18.11 3.46
CA ARG A 2 5.08 18.36 4.49
C ARG A 2 3.88 19.05 3.83
N MET A 3 2.72 18.41 3.80
CA MET A 3 1.49 19.02 3.28
C MET A 3 1.03 20.18 4.16
N ARG A 4 0.53 21.25 3.55
CA ARG A 4 0.03 22.42 4.27
C ARG A 4 -1.32 22.07 4.92
N ARG A 5 -1.44 22.35 6.23
CA ARG A 5 -2.70 22.16 6.97
C ARG A 5 -3.84 22.94 6.29
N ARG A 6 -4.97 22.28 6.06
CA ARG A 6 -6.17 22.90 5.44
C ARG A 6 -7.21 23.21 6.50
N ASN A 7 -7.72 24.41 6.52
CA ASN A 7 -8.67 24.87 7.54
C ASN A 7 -10.04 24.16 7.50
N ASN A 8 -10.35 23.43 6.41
CA ASN A 8 -11.63 22.73 6.20
C ASN A 8 -11.47 21.21 6.12
N LEU A 9 -10.42 20.63 6.74
CA LEU A 9 -10.14 19.21 6.67
C LEU A 9 -11.25 18.37 7.31
N GLU A 10 -11.63 18.67 8.55
CA GLU A 10 -12.64 17.88 9.28
C GLU A 10 -14.00 17.83 8.59
N PRO A 11 -14.59 18.95 8.11
CA PRO A 11 -15.82 18.88 7.33
C PRO A 11 -15.72 18.06 6.04
N ARG A 12 -14.54 18.02 5.40
CA ARG A 12 -14.31 17.21 4.19
C ARG A 12 -14.24 15.72 4.54
N MET A 13 -13.48 15.36 5.59
CA MET A 13 -13.40 14.00 6.11
C MET A 13 -14.78 13.47 6.49
N ALA A 14 -15.59 14.29 7.18
CA ALA A 14 -16.94 13.91 7.59
C ALA A 14 -17.86 13.59 6.39
N ARG A 15 -17.73 14.29 5.25
CA ARG A 15 -18.50 13.97 4.03
C ARG A 15 -18.12 12.60 3.42
N CYS A 16 -16.93 12.11 3.71
CA CYS A 16 -16.42 10.85 3.18
C CYS A 16 -16.43 9.69 4.21
N GLN A 17 -17.05 9.91 5.38
CA GLN A 17 -16.97 8.94 6.50
C GLN A 17 -17.50 7.54 6.16
N GLN A 18 -18.42 7.40 5.19
CA GLN A 18 -18.98 6.10 4.79
C GLN A 18 -17.98 5.15 4.12
N ILE A 19 -16.85 5.67 3.61
CA ILE A 19 -15.78 4.88 3.02
C ILE A 19 -14.51 4.87 3.90
N MET A 20 -14.57 5.45 5.10
CA MET A 20 -13.52 5.40 6.10
C MET A 20 -13.86 4.39 7.18
N ILE A 21 -12.93 3.52 7.51
CA ILE A 21 -13.09 2.53 8.58
C ILE A 21 -12.46 3.11 9.86
N PRO A 22 -13.27 3.48 10.87
CA PRO A 22 -12.77 4.16 12.06
C PRO A 22 -12.01 3.25 13.04
N ALA A 23 -12.35 1.95 13.07
CA ALA A 23 -11.74 0.95 13.95
C ALA A 23 -11.24 -0.25 13.14
N PRO A 24 -10.13 -0.08 12.36
CA PRO A 24 -9.68 -1.13 11.44
C PRO A 24 -9.25 -2.42 12.15
N GLN A 25 -8.86 -2.38 13.42
CA GLN A 25 -8.51 -3.56 14.22
C GLN A 25 -9.71 -4.50 14.41
N GLU A 26 -10.92 -3.96 14.46
CA GLU A 26 -12.14 -4.75 14.59
C GLU A 26 -12.51 -5.47 13.27
N MET A 27 -11.85 -5.11 12.17
CA MET A 27 -12.07 -5.71 10.85
C MET A 27 -11.21 -6.94 10.58
N ALA A 28 -10.22 -7.24 11.42
CA ALA A 28 -9.36 -8.41 11.25
C ALA A 28 -10.20 -9.70 11.10
N GLY A 29 -9.99 -10.43 10.00
CA GLY A 29 -10.75 -11.62 9.61
C GLY A 29 -12.14 -11.35 9.01
N ARG A 30 -12.52 -10.07 8.81
CA ARG A 30 -13.87 -9.69 8.34
C ARG A 30 -13.87 -8.73 7.14
N TRP A 31 -12.72 -8.42 6.55
CA TRP A 31 -12.66 -7.46 5.44
C TRP A 31 -13.56 -7.85 4.27
N ARG A 32 -13.64 -9.13 3.94
CA ARG A 32 -14.54 -9.64 2.88
C ARG A 32 -16.04 -9.41 3.17
N SER A 33 -16.42 -9.10 4.42
CA SER A 33 -17.81 -8.76 4.72
C SER A 33 -18.27 -7.43 4.09
N LEU A 34 -17.32 -6.54 3.75
CA LEU A 34 -17.62 -5.28 3.03
C LEU A 34 -17.99 -5.52 1.56
N MET A 35 -17.52 -6.63 0.99
CA MET A 35 -17.76 -7.03 -0.39
C MET A 35 -17.60 -8.56 -0.50
N PRO A 36 -18.65 -9.35 -0.13
CA PRO A 36 -18.56 -10.82 -0.05
C PRO A 36 -18.18 -11.50 -1.37
N GLU A 37 -18.55 -10.91 -2.49
CA GLU A 37 -18.25 -11.37 -3.86
C GLU A 37 -16.84 -11.00 -4.33
N ALA A 38 -16.06 -10.25 -3.56
CA ALA A 38 -14.71 -9.85 -3.96
C ALA A 38 -13.83 -11.07 -4.22
N ARG A 39 -13.24 -11.14 -5.42
CA ARG A 39 -12.27 -12.20 -5.76
C ARG A 39 -10.96 -12.04 -5.01
N GLN A 40 -10.58 -10.81 -4.67
CA GLN A 40 -9.36 -10.48 -3.92
C GLN A 40 -9.57 -9.31 -2.97
N VAL A 41 -8.75 -9.28 -1.91
CA VAL A 41 -8.55 -8.12 -1.03
C VAL A 41 -7.15 -7.58 -1.29
N ARG A 42 -7.05 -6.33 -1.73
CA ARG A 42 -5.76 -5.68 -1.99
C ARG A 42 -5.57 -4.45 -1.12
N VAL A 43 -4.34 -4.21 -0.69
CA VAL A 43 -3.98 -3.08 0.18
C VAL A 43 -2.99 -2.19 -0.53
N GLU A 44 -3.20 -0.86 -0.53
CA GLU A 44 -2.14 0.10 -0.86
C GLU A 44 -1.66 0.79 0.42
N VAL A 45 -0.36 0.70 0.70
CA VAL A 45 0.27 1.35 1.85
C VAL A 45 0.88 2.69 1.44
N GLY A 46 0.38 3.77 2.03
CA GLY A 46 0.76 5.13 1.66
C GLY A 46 0.08 5.61 0.38
N CYS A 47 -1.23 5.46 0.26
CA CYS A 47 -1.98 5.78 -0.96
C CYS A 47 -1.94 7.28 -1.37
N GLY A 48 -1.50 8.15 -0.47
CA GLY A 48 -1.36 9.58 -0.74
C GLY A 48 -2.68 10.22 -1.18
N LYS A 49 -2.69 10.81 -2.39
CA LYS A 49 -3.88 11.45 -2.99
C LYS A 49 -4.78 10.48 -3.75
N GLY A 50 -4.49 9.18 -3.71
CA GLY A 50 -5.33 8.08 -4.14
C GLY A 50 -5.52 7.90 -5.65
N LYS A 51 -4.72 8.54 -6.52
CA LYS A 51 -4.89 8.37 -7.97
C LYS A 51 -4.80 6.89 -8.36
N PHE A 52 -3.72 6.20 -7.93
CA PHE A 52 -3.52 4.79 -8.26
C PHE A 52 -4.64 3.91 -7.67
N THR A 53 -4.91 4.05 -6.36
CA THR A 53 -5.96 3.27 -5.69
C THR A 53 -7.30 3.39 -6.40
N VAL A 54 -7.73 4.62 -6.67
CA VAL A 54 -9.07 4.91 -7.20
C VAL A 54 -9.22 4.45 -8.65
N GLU A 55 -8.23 4.71 -9.50
CA GLU A 55 -8.25 4.28 -10.91
C GLU A 55 -8.12 2.75 -11.03
N THR A 56 -7.31 2.11 -10.17
CA THR A 56 -7.21 0.65 -10.14
C THR A 56 -8.51 0.01 -9.63
N ALA A 57 -9.13 0.59 -8.58
CA ALA A 57 -10.42 0.11 -8.08
C ALA A 57 -11.54 0.26 -9.11
N GLN A 58 -11.52 1.31 -9.93
CA GLN A 58 -12.47 1.49 -11.03
C GLN A 58 -12.27 0.44 -12.13
N ALA A 59 -11.01 0.14 -12.45
CA ALA A 59 -10.68 -0.85 -13.49
C ALA A 59 -10.95 -2.30 -13.06
N GLU A 60 -10.95 -2.57 -11.73
CA GLU A 60 -11.14 -3.90 -11.16
C GLU A 60 -12.30 -3.89 -10.13
N PRO A 61 -13.56 -3.78 -10.58
CA PRO A 61 -14.72 -3.62 -9.70
C PRO A 61 -15.03 -4.86 -8.84
N ASP A 62 -14.45 -6.01 -9.16
CA ASP A 62 -14.56 -7.28 -8.43
C ASP A 62 -13.43 -7.49 -7.39
N VAL A 63 -12.61 -6.46 -7.13
CA VAL A 63 -11.54 -6.46 -6.12
C VAL A 63 -11.89 -5.46 -5.01
N LEU A 64 -11.74 -5.88 -3.76
CA LEU A 64 -11.85 -5.01 -2.60
C LEU A 64 -10.49 -4.32 -2.36
N PHE A 65 -10.46 -2.99 -2.40
CA PHE A 65 -9.28 -2.19 -2.12
C PHE A 65 -9.33 -1.55 -0.74
N ILE A 66 -8.24 -1.68 0.02
CA ILE A 66 -8.04 -1.02 1.30
C ILE A 66 -6.83 -0.07 1.17
N ALA A 67 -7.08 1.22 1.29
CA ALA A 67 -6.07 2.27 1.14
C ALA A 67 -5.65 2.80 2.52
N ILE A 68 -4.36 2.68 2.86
CA ILE A 68 -3.80 3.15 4.13
C ILE A 68 -3.04 4.45 3.89
N GLU A 69 -3.33 5.50 4.67
CA GLU A 69 -2.59 6.77 4.65
C GLU A 69 -2.66 7.43 6.03
N LYS A 70 -1.52 7.94 6.53
CA LYS A 70 -1.44 8.64 7.82
C LYS A 70 -1.50 10.16 7.69
N VAL A 71 -1.37 10.69 6.47
CA VAL A 71 -1.46 12.12 6.18
C VAL A 71 -2.88 12.43 5.75
N ARG A 72 -3.72 12.84 6.71
CA ARG A 72 -5.16 13.09 6.50
C ARG A 72 -5.45 14.08 5.39
N GLU A 73 -4.58 15.10 5.20
CA GLU A 73 -4.66 16.08 4.13
C GLU A 73 -4.46 15.47 2.72
N ALA A 74 -3.76 14.35 2.63
CA ALA A 74 -3.64 13.60 1.38
C ALA A 74 -4.83 12.63 1.23
N MET A 75 -5.14 11.88 2.28
CA MET A 75 -6.20 10.88 2.29
C MET A 75 -7.58 11.47 1.94
N VAL A 76 -7.92 12.67 2.43
CA VAL A 76 -9.20 13.28 2.11
C VAL A 76 -9.38 13.53 0.60
N LEU A 77 -8.30 13.83 -0.12
CA LEU A 77 -8.35 13.98 -1.58
C LEU A 77 -8.59 12.64 -2.29
N ALA A 78 -8.02 11.56 -1.76
CA ALA A 78 -8.26 10.21 -2.24
C ALA A 78 -9.72 9.78 -2.02
N MET A 79 -10.25 10.04 -0.83
CA MET A 79 -11.64 9.73 -0.47
C MET A 79 -12.65 10.50 -1.32
N GLU A 80 -12.46 11.81 -1.50
CA GLU A 80 -13.33 12.64 -2.36
C GLU A 80 -13.34 12.12 -3.80
N ARG A 81 -12.16 11.80 -4.34
CA ARG A 81 -12.04 11.21 -5.69
C ARG A 81 -12.81 9.89 -5.81
N ALA A 82 -12.69 8.99 -4.82
CA ALA A 82 -13.42 7.73 -4.81
C ALA A 82 -14.94 7.94 -4.78
N GLN A 83 -15.42 8.92 -4.03
CA GLN A 83 -16.84 9.28 -3.98
C GLN A 83 -17.33 9.90 -5.30
N GLU A 84 -16.58 10.85 -5.88
CA GLU A 84 -16.89 11.48 -7.16
C GLU A 84 -17.04 10.44 -8.28
N MET A 85 -16.23 9.36 -8.22
CA MET A 85 -16.31 8.24 -9.16
C MET A 85 -17.36 7.18 -8.78
N GLY A 86 -18.05 7.34 -7.65
CA GLY A 86 -19.10 6.44 -7.20
C GLY A 86 -18.64 5.03 -6.82
N LEU A 87 -17.35 4.87 -6.49
CA LEU A 87 -16.77 3.55 -6.18
C LEU A 87 -17.36 2.97 -4.89
N LYS A 88 -17.58 1.65 -4.90
CA LYS A 88 -18.12 0.87 -3.78
C LYS A 88 -17.14 -0.15 -3.22
N ASN A 89 -16.03 -0.36 -3.92
CA ASN A 89 -15.03 -1.40 -3.65
C ASN A 89 -13.74 -0.85 -3.08
N VAL A 90 -13.72 0.38 -2.53
CA VAL A 90 -12.53 0.99 -1.91
C VAL A 90 -12.88 1.61 -0.56
N PHE A 91 -12.05 1.31 0.46
CA PHE A 91 -12.15 1.84 1.81
C PHE A 91 -10.81 2.39 2.29
N PHE A 92 -10.85 3.36 3.22
CA PHE A 92 -9.69 4.10 3.66
C PHE A 92 -9.44 3.94 5.16
N LEU A 93 -8.15 3.81 5.53
CA LEU A 93 -7.69 3.70 6.91
C LEU A 93 -6.76 4.87 7.26
N ASP A 94 -7.19 5.69 8.24
CA ASP A 94 -6.36 6.75 8.84
C ASP A 94 -5.44 6.13 9.90
N MET A 95 -4.30 5.56 9.46
CA MET A 95 -3.40 4.87 10.38
C MET A 95 -1.96 4.84 9.91
N ASP A 96 -1.05 4.57 10.84
CA ASP A 96 0.34 4.22 10.50
C ASP A 96 0.43 2.74 10.11
N VAL A 97 1.08 2.45 8.98
CA VAL A 97 1.32 1.09 8.45
C VAL A 97 2.04 0.18 9.46
N ALA A 98 2.78 0.76 10.40
CA ALA A 98 3.42 0.00 11.50
C ALA A 98 2.43 -0.82 12.36
N LYS A 99 1.12 -0.58 12.23
CA LYS A 99 0.05 -1.31 12.92
C LYS A 99 -0.71 -2.28 12.02
N LEU A 100 -0.20 -2.59 10.83
CA LEU A 100 -0.93 -3.36 9.80
C LEU A 100 -1.35 -4.74 10.33
N ALA A 101 -0.46 -5.46 10.99
CA ALA A 101 -0.76 -6.80 11.51
C ALA A 101 -1.87 -6.85 12.56
N ALA A 102 -2.18 -5.71 13.22
CA ALA A 102 -3.32 -5.62 14.13
C ALA A 102 -4.67 -5.45 13.41
N CYS A 103 -4.64 -5.10 12.12
CA CYS A 103 -5.84 -4.77 11.33
C CYS A 103 -6.28 -5.88 10.37
N PHE A 104 -5.42 -6.86 10.12
CA PHE A 104 -5.69 -7.98 9.21
C PHE A 104 -5.41 -9.31 9.88
N ALA A 105 -6.24 -10.31 9.60
CA ALA A 105 -5.96 -11.68 9.99
C ALA A 105 -4.86 -12.30 9.09
N PRO A 106 -4.22 -13.40 9.52
CA PRO A 106 -3.23 -14.09 8.71
C PRO A 106 -3.80 -14.51 7.35
N GLY A 107 -3.11 -14.13 6.26
CA GLY A 107 -3.49 -14.52 4.91
C GLY A 107 -4.75 -13.85 4.35
N GLU A 108 -5.24 -12.77 4.96
CA GLU A 108 -6.48 -12.09 4.56
C GLU A 108 -6.32 -11.16 3.35
N VAL A 109 -5.09 -10.74 3.05
CA VAL A 109 -4.74 -9.82 1.96
C VAL A 109 -4.06 -10.58 0.82
N ASP A 110 -4.56 -10.44 -0.40
CA ASP A 110 -4.01 -11.16 -1.57
C ASP A 110 -2.80 -10.44 -2.18
N LEU A 111 -2.78 -9.09 -2.16
CA LEU A 111 -1.72 -8.27 -2.75
C LEU A 111 -1.56 -6.94 -2.00
N ILE A 112 -0.31 -6.54 -1.78
CA ILE A 112 0.03 -5.24 -1.20
C ILE A 112 0.76 -4.40 -2.23
N TYR A 113 0.34 -3.15 -2.41
CA TYR A 113 1.03 -2.16 -3.23
C TYR A 113 1.84 -1.21 -2.35
N ILE A 114 3.09 -0.96 -2.75
CA ILE A 114 3.97 0.07 -2.17
C ILE A 114 4.42 0.96 -3.33
N ASN A 115 3.80 2.11 -3.47
CA ASN A 115 4.05 3.02 -4.59
C ASN A 115 4.70 4.32 -4.10
N PHE A 116 5.92 4.64 -4.56
CA PHE A 116 6.61 5.92 -4.36
C PHE A 116 6.69 6.36 -2.89
N CYS A 117 6.99 5.41 -2.01
CA CYS A 117 7.18 5.68 -0.59
C CYS A 117 8.43 6.55 -0.32
N ASP A 118 8.45 7.23 0.83
CA ASP A 118 9.57 8.07 1.25
C ASP A 118 10.89 7.26 1.32
N PRO A 119 11.97 7.70 0.64
CA PRO A 119 13.21 6.93 0.54
C PRO A 119 14.07 6.95 1.81
N TRP A 120 13.87 7.92 2.73
CA TRP A 120 14.65 8.07 3.96
C TRP A 120 16.16 7.85 3.73
N PRO A 121 16.87 8.74 3.01
CA PRO A 121 18.21 8.47 2.48
C PRO A 121 19.28 8.25 3.56
N ARG A 122 19.09 8.79 4.77
CA ARG A 122 20.03 8.61 5.87
C ARG A 122 19.88 7.23 6.52
N SER A 123 20.98 6.49 6.71
CA SER A 123 20.99 5.13 7.30
C SER A 123 20.29 5.05 8.67
N LYS A 124 20.45 6.06 9.53
CA LYS A 124 19.76 6.13 10.83
C LYS A 124 18.23 6.18 10.72
N HIS A 125 17.69 6.46 9.55
CA HIS A 125 16.25 6.48 9.28
C HIS A 125 15.76 5.24 8.49
N ALA A 126 16.61 4.26 8.22
CA ALA A 126 16.26 3.08 7.44
C ALA A 126 15.01 2.35 7.99
N LYS A 127 14.85 2.32 9.31
CA LYS A 127 13.67 1.72 9.99
C LYS A 127 12.32 2.38 9.62
N ARG A 128 12.34 3.53 8.92
CA ARG A 128 11.12 4.22 8.44
C ARG A 128 10.73 3.85 7.02
N ARG A 129 11.62 3.16 6.28
CA ARG A 129 11.34 2.70 4.91
C ARG A 129 10.26 1.62 4.96
N LEU A 130 9.26 1.70 4.12
CA LEU A 130 8.17 0.71 4.09
C LEU A 130 8.61 -0.70 3.63
N THR A 131 9.84 -0.82 3.14
CA THR A 131 10.49 -2.10 2.81
C THR A 131 11.51 -2.55 3.87
N PHE A 132 11.51 -1.91 5.07
CA PHE A 132 12.34 -2.38 6.19
C PHE A 132 11.80 -3.71 6.76
N PRO A 133 12.66 -4.64 7.24
CA PRO A 133 12.25 -5.97 7.70
C PRO A 133 11.02 -5.99 8.62
N SER A 134 10.92 -5.09 9.60
CA SER A 134 9.76 -5.07 10.51
C SER A 134 8.42 -4.76 9.83
N PHE A 135 8.41 -4.08 8.67
CA PHE A 135 7.22 -3.94 7.85
C PHE A 135 6.99 -5.18 6.98
N LEU A 136 8.07 -5.71 6.39
CA LEU A 136 7.99 -6.93 5.55
C LEU A 136 7.42 -8.12 6.34
N ASP A 137 7.79 -8.26 7.62
CA ASP A 137 7.25 -9.28 8.52
C ASP A 137 5.73 -9.13 8.72
N GLN A 138 5.23 -7.89 8.89
CA GLN A 138 3.80 -7.61 9.01
C GLN A 138 3.04 -7.86 7.70
N TYR A 139 3.63 -7.52 6.55
CA TYR A 139 3.05 -7.82 5.24
C TYR A 139 2.97 -9.32 5.02
N ALA A 140 4.03 -10.05 5.38
CA ALA A 140 4.03 -11.51 5.30
C ALA A 140 2.96 -12.15 6.19
N TYR A 141 2.66 -11.58 7.36
CA TYR A 141 1.55 -12.04 8.21
C TYR A 141 0.21 -11.91 7.51
N ALA A 142 -0.07 -10.74 6.90
CA ALA A 142 -1.35 -10.47 6.25
C ALA A 142 -1.53 -11.21 4.92
N LEU A 143 -0.46 -11.64 4.26
CA LEU A 143 -0.48 -12.33 2.97
C LEU A 143 -0.52 -13.87 3.12
N PRO A 144 -1.26 -14.61 2.26
CA PRO A 144 -1.17 -16.07 2.16
C PRO A 144 0.16 -16.48 1.49
N LEU A 145 0.50 -17.76 1.50
CA LEU A 145 1.56 -18.30 0.66
C LEU A 145 1.25 -18.00 -0.81
N GLY A 146 2.25 -17.51 -1.55
CA GLY A 146 2.10 -17.07 -2.93
C GLY A 146 1.51 -15.67 -3.10
N GLY A 147 0.94 -15.07 -2.07
CA GLY A 147 0.57 -13.65 -2.04
C GLY A 147 1.80 -12.75 -2.13
N GLY A 148 1.65 -11.50 -2.52
CA GLY A 148 2.82 -10.70 -2.85
C GLY A 148 2.72 -9.22 -2.56
N ILE A 149 3.84 -8.57 -2.79
CA ILE A 149 4.01 -7.12 -2.75
C ILE A 149 4.40 -6.65 -4.15
N ALA A 150 3.68 -5.66 -4.69
CA ALA A 150 4.07 -4.92 -5.89
C ALA A 150 4.72 -3.60 -5.44
N PHE A 151 6.02 -3.44 -5.68
CA PHE A 151 6.79 -2.27 -5.27
C PHE A 151 7.24 -1.46 -6.48
N LYS A 152 6.96 -0.14 -6.45
CA LYS A 152 7.41 0.84 -7.46
C LYS A 152 8.04 2.07 -6.79
N THR A 153 9.12 2.59 -7.40
CA THR A 153 9.76 3.84 -6.98
C THR A 153 10.60 4.46 -8.11
N ASP A 154 10.76 5.78 -8.10
CA ASP A 154 11.71 6.54 -8.92
C ASP A 154 13.11 6.58 -8.30
N ASN A 155 13.27 6.12 -7.05
CA ASN A 155 14.51 6.18 -6.29
C ASN A 155 15.28 4.87 -6.40
N ALA A 156 16.20 4.77 -7.38
CA ALA A 156 17.02 3.59 -7.60
C ALA A 156 17.81 3.13 -6.34
N PRO A 157 18.45 4.02 -5.53
CA PRO A 157 19.12 3.59 -4.30
C PRO A 157 18.17 2.96 -3.26
N LEU A 158 16.92 3.45 -3.15
CA LEU A 158 15.91 2.79 -2.31
C LEU A 158 15.53 1.44 -2.90
N PHE A 159 15.37 1.36 -4.22
CA PHE A 159 14.99 0.13 -4.89
C PHE A 159 16.00 -0.98 -4.67
N ASP A 160 17.29 -0.72 -4.96
CA ASP A 160 18.37 -1.70 -4.79
C ASP A 160 18.47 -2.19 -3.34
N TRP A 161 18.44 -1.25 -2.38
CA TRP A 161 18.40 -1.59 -0.96
C TRP A 161 17.17 -2.44 -0.61
N SER A 162 16.00 -2.16 -1.20
CA SER A 162 14.77 -2.91 -0.94
C SER A 162 14.84 -4.34 -1.48
N LEU A 163 15.46 -4.55 -2.65
CA LEU A 163 15.69 -5.90 -3.19
C LEU A 163 16.53 -6.75 -2.23
N GLU A 164 17.57 -6.17 -1.62
CA GLU A 164 18.38 -6.84 -0.58
C GLU A 164 17.52 -7.21 0.64
N GLN A 165 16.62 -6.30 1.10
CA GLN A 165 15.78 -6.59 2.26
C GLN A 165 14.75 -7.69 1.95
N PHE A 166 14.12 -7.67 0.78
CA PHE A 166 13.22 -8.74 0.36
C PHE A 166 13.93 -10.09 0.36
N ALA A 167 15.12 -10.18 -0.27
CA ALA A 167 15.90 -11.39 -0.30
C ALA A 167 16.31 -11.87 1.10
N ALA A 168 16.79 -10.96 1.97
CA ALA A 168 17.21 -11.28 3.33
C ALA A 168 16.04 -11.74 4.23
N CYS A 169 14.80 -11.35 3.90
CA CYS A 169 13.58 -11.77 4.58
C CYS A 169 12.92 -13.00 3.93
N GLY A 170 13.54 -13.64 2.94
CA GLY A 170 13.07 -14.88 2.32
C GLY A 170 11.95 -14.70 1.29
N TRP A 171 11.79 -13.50 0.71
CA TRP A 171 10.85 -13.26 -0.37
C TRP A 171 11.42 -13.69 -1.72
N GLN A 172 10.60 -14.29 -2.57
CA GLN A 172 10.95 -14.56 -3.95
C GLN A 172 10.70 -13.35 -4.83
N LEU A 173 11.75 -12.80 -5.44
CA LEU A 173 11.64 -11.66 -6.35
C LEU A 173 11.28 -12.11 -7.77
N LYS A 174 10.37 -11.37 -8.41
CA LYS A 174 9.93 -11.53 -9.81
C LYS A 174 9.82 -10.18 -10.50
N ASN A 175 9.88 -10.17 -11.82
CA ASN A 175 9.62 -8.99 -12.67
C ASN A 175 10.43 -7.75 -12.22
N VAL A 176 11.71 -7.97 -11.84
CA VAL A 176 12.61 -6.89 -11.40
C VAL A 176 13.05 -6.07 -12.61
N THR A 177 12.79 -4.78 -12.58
CA THR A 177 13.23 -3.83 -13.62
C THR A 177 13.58 -2.47 -13.01
N HIS A 178 14.58 -1.80 -13.58
CA HIS A 178 14.92 -0.43 -13.24
C HIS A 178 14.28 0.58 -14.19
N ASP A 179 13.52 0.11 -15.20
CA ASP A 179 12.77 0.97 -16.13
C ASP A 179 11.48 0.26 -16.57
N LEU A 180 10.41 0.47 -15.80
CA LEU A 180 9.11 -0.16 -16.00
C LEU A 180 8.47 0.21 -17.34
N HIS A 181 8.69 1.45 -17.79
CA HIS A 181 8.00 2.01 -18.95
C HIS A 181 8.88 2.09 -20.19
N LYS A 182 10.02 1.39 -20.20
CA LYS A 182 10.99 1.38 -21.31
C LYS A 182 10.33 1.07 -22.66
N ASP A 183 9.42 0.09 -22.67
CA ASP A 183 8.75 -0.39 -23.88
C ASP A 183 7.28 0.07 -23.97
N GLY A 184 6.92 1.13 -23.24
CA GLY A 184 5.58 1.69 -23.17
C GLY A 184 4.98 1.65 -21.76
N VAL A 185 3.88 2.40 -21.58
CA VAL A 185 3.22 2.49 -20.27
C VAL A 185 2.59 1.16 -19.87
N ILE A 186 2.88 0.69 -18.66
CA ILE A 186 2.34 -0.54 -18.10
C ILE A 186 1.49 -0.22 -16.86
N GLY A 187 0.21 -0.61 -16.90
CA GLY A 187 -0.74 -0.50 -15.79
C GLY A 187 -1.16 0.93 -15.46
N VAL A 188 -1.82 1.10 -14.31
CA VAL A 188 -2.24 2.41 -13.80
C VAL A 188 -1.05 3.13 -13.19
N MET A 189 -0.82 4.37 -13.61
CA MET A 189 0.24 5.22 -13.06
C MET A 189 -0.26 6.01 -11.85
N THR A 190 0.59 6.13 -10.81
CA THR A 190 0.37 7.12 -9.75
C THR A 190 0.56 8.53 -10.31
N GLY A 191 0.08 9.56 -9.60
CA GLY A 191 0.34 10.94 -10.00
C GLY A 191 1.83 11.35 -9.92
N TYR A 192 2.63 10.65 -9.09
CA TYR A 192 4.09 10.81 -9.08
C TYR A 192 4.73 10.13 -10.29
N GLU A 193 4.29 8.94 -10.64
CA GLU A 193 4.75 8.16 -11.77
C GLU A 193 4.56 8.90 -13.10
N GLU A 194 3.36 9.46 -13.33
CA GLU A 194 3.09 10.31 -14.51
C GLU A 194 4.07 11.48 -14.62
N LYS A 195 4.29 12.17 -13.50
CA LYS A 195 5.22 13.30 -13.47
C LYS A 195 6.65 12.88 -13.81
N PHE A 196 7.15 11.79 -13.21
CA PHE A 196 8.52 11.33 -13.45
C PHE A 196 8.68 10.71 -14.83
N HIS A 197 7.67 9.95 -15.30
CA HIS A 197 7.65 9.44 -16.66
C HIS A 197 7.69 10.56 -17.72
N ALA A 198 6.91 11.63 -17.53
CA ALA A 198 6.95 12.81 -18.40
C ALA A 198 8.29 13.54 -18.40
N LEU A 199 9.10 13.38 -17.34
CA LEU A 199 10.46 13.90 -17.24
C LEU A 199 11.53 12.92 -17.77
N GLY A 200 11.14 11.75 -18.27
CA GLY A 200 12.06 10.70 -18.73
C GLY A 200 12.81 10.01 -17.58
N THR A 201 12.32 10.11 -16.34
CA THR A 201 12.92 9.42 -15.20
C THR A 201 12.49 7.97 -15.18
N PRO A 202 13.40 6.98 -15.21
CA PRO A 202 13.06 5.57 -15.14
C PRO A 202 12.33 5.24 -13.83
N ILE A 203 11.36 4.32 -13.90
CA ILE A 203 10.62 3.82 -12.75
C ILE A 203 11.07 2.39 -12.45
N CYS A 204 11.61 2.19 -11.27
CA CYS A 204 11.97 0.86 -10.78
C CYS A 204 10.73 0.12 -10.29
N ARG A 205 10.63 -1.19 -10.60
CA ARG A 205 9.56 -2.07 -10.16
C ARG A 205 10.06 -3.47 -9.84
N CYS A 206 9.48 -4.10 -8.83
CA CYS A 206 9.57 -5.54 -8.62
C CYS A 206 8.26 -6.09 -8.02
N GLU A 207 8.14 -7.40 -8.07
CA GLU A 207 7.16 -8.18 -7.30
C GLU A 207 7.92 -9.06 -6.31
N ALA A 208 7.51 -9.05 -5.04
CA ALA A 208 8.06 -9.91 -4.00
C ALA A 208 6.97 -10.87 -3.53
N CYS A 209 7.12 -12.15 -3.82
CA CYS A 209 6.16 -13.20 -3.49
C CYS A 209 6.52 -13.88 -2.18
N LYS A 210 5.54 -14.06 -1.29
CA LYS A 210 5.70 -14.81 -0.04
C LYS A 210 5.94 -16.28 -0.31
N THR A 211 6.97 -16.83 0.31
CA THR A 211 7.35 -18.26 0.27
C THR A 211 7.23 -18.88 1.66
N ALA A 212 7.47 -20.17 1.77
CA ALA A 212 7.57 -20.86 3.07
C ALA A 212 8.75 -20.36 3.93
N GLU A 213 9.79 -19.79 3.30
CA GLU A 213 10.98 -19.26 3.97
C GLU A 213 10.83 -17.79 4.40
N THR A 214 9.75 -17.11 3.96
CA THR A 214 9.52 -15.70 4.28
C THR A 214 9.31 -15.53 5.78
N LYS A 215 10.06 -14.62 6.38
CA LYS A 215 9.90 -14.24 7.79
C LYS A 215 8.53 -13.59 8.01
N VAL A 216 7.84 -14.00 9.07
CA VAL A 216 6.48 -13.57 9.38
C VAL A 216 6.45 -12.98 10.78
N TYR A 217 5.73 -11.88 10.93
CA TYR A 217 5.44 -11.28 12.24
C TYR A 217 4.71 -12.27 13.13
N THR A 218 5.21 -12.42 14.36
CA THR A 218 4.53 -13.18 15.40
C THR A 218 3.97 -12.18 16.40
N PRO A 219 2.63 -12.06 16.55
CA PRO A 219 2.06 -11.24 17.59
C PRO A 219 2.59 -11.71 18.96
N GLN A 220 3.16 -10.79 19.72
CA GLN A 220 3.44 -11.09 21.13
C GLN A 220 2.10 -11.34 21.80
N GLN A 221 1.94 -12.52 22.41
CA GLN A 221 0.83 -12.74 23.33
C GLN A 221 1.03 -11.72 24.46
N GLU A 222 0.14 -10.75 24.57
CA GLU A 222 0.05 -9.96 25.80
C GLU A 222 -0.30 -10.96 26.89
N GLU A 223 0.66 -11.22 27.76
CA GLU A 223 0.41 -11.97 28.99
C GLU A 223 -0.67 -11.21 29.76
N ALA A 224 -1.82 -11.87 29.94
CA ALA A 224 -3.01 -11.37 30.62
C ALA A 224 -2.77 -11.23 32.13
#